data_02ad1d17b2ccfbbc8395250746be4449
#
_entry.id   02ad1d17b2ccfbbc8395250746be4449
#
_cell.length_a   1.000
_cell.length_b   1.000
_cell.length_c   1.000
_cell.angle_alpha   90.00
_cell.angle_beta   90.00
_cell.angle_gamma   90.00
#
_symmetry.space_group_name_H-M   'P 1'
#
loop_
_entity.id
_entity.type
_entity.pdbx_description
1 polymer ?
#
loop_
_entity_poly.entity_id
_entity_poly.type
_entity_poly.pdbx_seq_one_letter_code
_entity_poly.pdbx_strand_id
1 'polypeptide(L)'
;MPAWLSDRPEGASLTIAAAPRSKQNAVGPVTGDALRVRVTAPAVEGAANAAVIALLAETLGVPKSRLRLIHGQTGKRKRILVEGMTAADILARLQPHLDESEGATRP
;
A
#
# COMPACT_ATOMS: atom_id res chain seq x y z
N MET A 1 15.56 3.80 5.93
CA MET A 1 14.18 3.81 5.44
C MET A 1 14.12 3.03 4.13
N PRO A 2 13.13 2.18 3.92
CA PRO A 2 13.08 1.39 2.69
C PRO A 2 12.89 2.25 1.45
N ALA A 3 13.33 1.73 0.32
CA ALA A 3 13.27 2.49 -0.94
C ALA A 3 11.84 2.80 -1.37
N TRP A 4 10.87 1.98 -0.94
CA TRP A 4 9.48 2.16 -1.34
C TRP A 4 8.73 3.19 -0.48
N LEU A 5 9.40 3.83 0.47
CA LEU A 5 8.76 4.73 1.43
C LEU A 5 9.62 5.97 1.59
N SER A 6 9.02 7.16 1.46
CA SER A 6 9.75 8.42 1.53
C SER A 6 8.92 9.48 2.24
N ASP A 7 9.58 10.27 3.06
CA ASP A 7 8.93 11.45 3.64
C ASP A 7 8.72 12.53 2.58
N ARG A 8 7.64 13.26 2.73
CA ARG A 8 7.28 14.37 1.86
C ARG A 8 6.82 15.52 2.73
N PRO A 9 6.80 16.74 2.19
CA PRO A 9 6.32 17.88 2.98
C PRO A 9 4.90 17.70 3.49
N GLU A 10 4.02 17.06 2.73
CA GLU A 10 2.62 16.87 3.13
C GLU A 10 2.41 15.61 3.95
N GLY A 11 3.38 14.72 4.02
CA GLY A 11 3.20 13.45 4.69
C GLY A 11 4.26 12.48 4.26
N ALA A 12 3.88 11.36 3.67
CA ALA A 12 4.84 10.39 3.15
C ALA A 12 4.24 9.69 1.95
N SER A 13 5.09 9.27 1.03
CA SER A 13 4.62 8.53 -0.14
C SER A 13 5.18 7.12 -0.12
N LEU A 14 4.41 6.20 -0.66
CA LEU A 14 4.87 4.82 -0.77
C LEU A 14 4.62 4.30 -2.18
N THR A 15 5.54 3.47 -2.64
CA THR A 15 5.43 2.78 -3.91
C THR A 15 4.82 1.42 -3.65
N ILE A 16 3.73 1.12 -4.35
CA ILE A 16 3.08 -0.16 -4.19
C ILE A 16 3.01 -0.87 -5.55
N ALA A 17 2.88 -2.18 -5.48
CA ALA A 17 2.64 -3.00 -6.66
C ALA A 17 1.27 -3.65 -6.48
N ALA A 18 0.31 -3.23 -7.27
CA ALA A 18 -1.06 -3.71 -7.14
C ALA A 18 -1.22 -5.04 -7.88
N ALA A 19 -1.95 -5.95 -7.26
CA ALA A 19 -2.30 -7.24 -7.85
C ALA A 19 -3.82 -7.37 -7.83
N PRO A 20 -4.50 -6.92 -8.88
CA PRO A 20 -5.96 -7.02 -8.94
C PRO A 20 -6.39 -8.45 -9.21
N ARG A 21 -7.68 -8.70 -9.03
CA ARG A 21 -8.28 -10.02 -9.23
C ARG A 21 -7.64 -11.09 -8.37
N SER A 22 -7.16 -10.69 -7.21
CA SER A 22 -6.63 -11.65 -6.25
C SER A 22 -7.76 -12.34 -5.52
N LYS A 23 -7.43 -13.45 -4.87
CA LYS A 23 -8.45 -14.19 -4.15
C LYS A 23 -8.89 -13.48 -2.89
N GLN A 24 -8.05 -12.63 -2.35
CA GLN A 24 -8.38 -11.89 -1.15
C GLN A 24 -7.60 -10.58 -1.12
N ASN A 25 -8.08 -9.65 -0.33
CA ASN A 25 -7.38 -8.39 -0.12
C ASN A 25 -6.27 -8.62 0.91
N ALA A 26 -5.08 -8.14 0.60
CA ALA A 26 -3.95 -8.31 1.51
C ALA A 26 -2.87 -7.28 1.22
N VAL A 27 -2.23 -6.79 2.27
CA VAL A 27 -1.11 -5.87 2.17
C VAL A 27 0.16 -6.62 2.53
N GLY A 28 1.20 -6.47 1.70
CA GLY A 28 2.47 -7.12 1.91
C GLY A 28 2.57 -8.44 1.19
N PRO A 29 3.76 -9.01 1.20
CA PRO A 29 5.00 -8.43 1.68
C PRO A 29 5.60 -7.44 0.70
N VAL A 30 6.80 -6.95 0.99
CA VAL A 30 7.55 -6.13 0.06
C VAL A 30 8.25 -7.02 -0.95
N THR A 31 8.14 -6.66 -2.21
CA THR A 31 8.80 -7.39 -3.29
C THR A 31 9.62 -6.40 -4.08
N GLY A 32 10.93 -6.55 -4.05
CA GLY A 32 11.82 -5.59 -4.69
C GLY A 32 11.70 -4.24 -3.99
N ASP A 33 11.34 -3.22 -4.75
CA ASP A 33 11.23 -1.86 -4.21
C ASP A 33 9.79 -1.39 -4.11
N ALA A 34 8.85 -2.31 -3.89
CA ALA A 34 7.44 -1.96 -3.81
C ALA A 34 6.73 -2.82 -2.78
N LEU A 35 5.79 -2.20 -2.09
CA LEU A 35 4.91 -2.92 -1.17
C LEU A 35 3.81 -3.57 -1.99
N ARG A 36 3.65 -4.85 -1.85
CA ARG A 36 2.62 -5.56 -2.58
C ARG A 36 1.26 -5.32 -1.97
N VAL A 37 0.27 -5.04 -2.82
CA VAL A 37 -1.11 -4.84 -2.35
C VAL A 37 -2.01 -5.66 -3.25
N ARG A 38 -2.59 -6.71 -2.71
CA ARG A 38 -3.52 -7.56 -3.43
C ARG A 38 -4.94 -7.12 -3.16
N VAL A 39 -5.73 -7.01 -4.22
CA VAL A 39 -7.13 -6.64 -4.09
C VAL A 39 -7.97 -7.57 -4.95
N THR A 40 -9.18 -7.85 -4.50
CA THR A 40 -10.10 -8.69 -5.26
C THR A 40 -10.73 -7.93 -6.42
N ALA A 41 -10.68 -6.61 -6.39
CA ALA A 41 -11.28 -5.77 -7.43
C ALA A 41 -10.62 -6.01 -8.78
N PRO A 42 -11.36 -5.87 -9.86
CA PRO A 42 -10.78 -6.01 -11.20
C PRO A 42 -9.96 -4.79 -11.58
N ALA A 43 -9.09 -4.96 -12.57
CA ALA A 43 -8.21 -3.88 -13.05
C ALA A 43 -8.92 -3.09 -14.13
N VAL A 44 -10.04 -2.44 -13.75
CA VAL A 44 -10.84 -1.66 -14.72
C VAL A 44 -11.21 -0.33 -14.09
N GLU A 45 -11.12 0.71 -14.87
CA GLU A 45 -11.76 2.01 -14.61
C GLU A 45 -11.59 2.50 -13.18
N GLY A 46 -10.42 2.38 -12.65
CA GLY A 46 -10.17 2.88 -11.32
C GLY A 46 -10.65 1.98 -10.19
N ALA A 47 -11.29 0.86 -10.50
CA ALA A 47 -11.77 -0.03 -9.44
C ALA A 47 -10.63 -0.54 -8.58
N ALA A 48 -9.53 -0.97 -9.20
CA ALA A 48 -8.38 -1.45 -8.44
C ALA A 48 -7.74 -0.32 -7.64
N ASN A 49 -7.68 0.88 -8.22
CA ASN A 49 -7.12 2.03 -7.51
C ASN A 49 -7.92 2.34 -6.25
N ALA A 50 -9.24 2.36 -6.37
CA ALA A 50 -10.10 2.64 -5.23
C ALA A 50 -9.95 1.56 -4.16
N ALA A 51 -9.86 0.30 -4.59
CA ALA A 51 -9.70 -0.81 -3.65
C ALA A 51 -8.35 -0.73 -2.92
N VAL A 52 -7.29 -0.36 -3.63
CA VAL A 52 -5.97 -0.20 -3.02
C VAL A 52 -6.01 0.90 -1.97
N ILE A 53 -6.60 2.05 -2.31
CA ILE A 53 -6.72 3.17 -1.38
C ILE A 53 -7.49 2.74 -0.14
N ALA A 54 -8.62 2.08 -0.33
CA ALA A 54 -9.45 1.67 0.80
C ALA A 54 -8.71 0.69 1.71
N LEU A 55 -8.03 -0.28 1.12
CA LEU A 55 -7.32 -1.28 1.90
C LEU A 55 -6.15 -0.67 2.67
N LEU A 56 -5.40 0.22 2.03
CA LEU A 56 -4.29 0.88 2.71
C LEU A 56 -4.78 1.79 3.82
N ALA A 57 -5.87 2.53 3.60
CA ALA A 57 -6.42 3.39 4.63
C ALA A 57 -6.83 2.58 5.85
N GLU A 58 -7.48 1.47 5.62
CA GLU A 58 -7.89 0.58 6.71
C GLU A 58 -6.68 0.04 7.45
N THR A 59 -5.67 -0.40 6.70
CA THR A 59 -4.47 -0.97 7.30
C THR A 59 -3.71 0.06 8.12
N LEU A 60 -3.66 1.29 7.64
CA LEU A 60 -2.97 2.36 8.34
C LEU A 60 -3.81 3.00 9.43
N GLY A 61 -5.12 2.73 9.44
CA GLY A 61 -5.98 3.31 10.44
C GLY A 61 -6.28 4.77 10.23
N VAL A 62 -6.36 5.22 8.99
CA VAL A 62 -6.63 6.62 8.66
C VAL A 62 -7.78 6.68 7.64
N PRO A 63 -8.44 7.83 7.55
CA PRO A 63 -9.50 7.99 6.54
C PRO A 63 -8.93 7.92 5.13
N LYS A 64 -9.74 7.41 4.21
CA LYS A 64 -9.35 7.33 2.80
C LYS A 64 -9.00 8.70 2.24
N SER A 65 -9.61 9.76 2.76
CA SER A 65 -9.37 11.09 2.26
C SER A 65 -7.93 11.55 2.47
N ARG A 66 -7.18 10.87 3.31
CA ARG A 66 -5.76 11.20 3.51
C ARG A 66 -4.85 10.53 2.50
N LEU A 67 -5.37 9.61 1.70
CA LEU A 67 -4.57 8.91 0.71
C LEU A 67 -4.88 9.43 -0.67
N ARG A 68 -3.82 9.64 -1.45
CA ARG A 68 -3.95 10.17 -2.81
C ARG A 68 -3.02 9.42 -3.74
N LEU A 69 -3.56 8.97 -4.86
CA LEU A 69 -2.75 8.36 -5.90
C LEU A 69 -2.06 9.50 -6.65
N ILE A 70 -0.73 9.56 -6.55
CA ILE A 70 0.03 10.63 -7.19
C ILE A 70 0.75 10.16 -8.44
N HIS A 71 0.80 8.86 -8.68
CA HIS A 71 1.47 8.32 -9.85
C HIS A 71 0.93 6.94 -10.16
N GLY A 72 0.84 6.60 -11.46
CA GLY A 72 0.50 5.24 -11.86
C GLY A 72 -0.97 4.93 -11.86
N GLN A 73 -1.80 5.81 -12.44
CA GLN A 73 -3.23 5.53 -12.55
C GLN A 73 -3.49 4.26 -13.33
N THR A 74 -2.65 3.95 -14.29
CA THR A 74 -2.71 2.69 -15.01
C THR A 74 -1.45 1.92 -14.68
N GLY A 75 -1.51 0.61 -14.85
CA GLY A 75 -0.36 -0.21 -14.54
C GLY A 75 -0.35 -0.67 -13.09
N LYS A 76 0.55 -1.58 -12.79
CA LYS A 76 0.59 -2.21 -11.48
C LYS A 76 1.34 -1.40 -10.45
N ARG A 77 2.36 -0.65 -10.86
CA ARG A 77 3.12 0.19 -9.95
C ARG A 77 2.43 1.50 -9.74
N LYS A 78 2.26 1.87 -8.49
CA LYS A 78 1.55 3.09 -8.14
C LYS A 78 2.28 3.77 -7.00
N ARG A 79 2.21 5.09 -6.97
CA ARG A 79 2.74 5.86 -5.86
C ARG A 79 1.60 6.55 -5.16
N ILE A 80 1.55 6.39 -3.85
CA ILE A 80 0.43 6.89 -3.06
C ILE A 80 0.98 7.80 -1.97
N LEU A 81 0.38 8.97 -1.85
CA LEU A 81 0.71 9.91 -0.78
C LEU A 81 -0.26 9.72 0.37
N VAL A 82 0.29 9.65 1.58
CA VAL A 82 -0.52 9.59 2.80
C VAL A 82 -0.27 10.89 3.54
N GLU A 83 -1.28 11.73 3.59
CA GLU A 83 -1.16 13.04 4.22
C GLU A 83 -1.20 12.90 5.73
N GLY A 84 -0.33 13.66 6.39
CA GLY A 84 -0.36 13.74 7.84
C GLY A 84 0.32 12.61 8.57
N MET A 85 1.03 11.72 7.86
CA MET A 85 1.81 10.66 8.49
C MET A 85 3.25 10.75 8.03
N THR A 86 4.17 10.46 8.93
CA THR A 86 5.58 10.34 8.55
C THR A 86 5.84 8.96 7.99
N ALA A 87 6.94 8.82 7.27
CA ALA A 87 7.36 7.51 6.77
C ALA A 87 7.56 6.53 7.94
N ALA A 88 8.11 7.01 9.04
CA ALA A 88 8.31 6.16 10.21
C ALA A 88 6.99 5.64 10.78
N ASP A 89 5.97 6.50 10.82
CA ASP A 89 4.66 6.09 11.29
C ASP A 89 4.06 5.02 10.39
N ILE A 90 4.17 5.23 9.08
CA ILE A 90 3.65 4.27 8.12
C ILE A 90 4.35 2.93 8.27
N LEU A 91 5.67 2.97 8.38
CA LEU A 91 6.45 1.75 8.52
C LEU A 91 6.04 0.98 9.77
N ALA A 92 5.85 1.68 10.88
CA ALA A 92 5.45 1.03 12.12
C ALA A 92 4.09 0.35 11.98
N ARG A 93 3.14 1.02 11.32
CA ARG A 93 1.80 0.46 11.13
C ARG A 93 1.79 -0.71 10.18
N LEU A 94 2.72 -0.75 9.23
CA LEU A 94 2.79 -1.82 8.26
C LEU A 94 3.62 -3.00 8.70
N GLN A 95 4.33 -2.88 9.81
CA GLN A 95 5.29 -3.90 10.23
C GLN A 95 4.71 -5.32 10.25
N PRO A 96 3.51 -5.56 10.82
CA PRO A 96 2.94 -6.91 10.79
C PRO A 96 2.72 -7.45 9.40
N HIS A 97 2.49 -6.57 8.44
CA HIS A 97 2.23 -6.98 7.06
C HIS A 97 3.51 -7.19 6.28
N LEU A 98 4.59 -6.51 6.68
CA LEU A 98 5.87 -6.68 6.01
C LEU A 98 6.47 -8.04 6.33
N ASP A 99 6.18 -8.55 7.51
CA ASP A 99 6.70 -9.83 7.95
C ASP A 99 5.76 -10.98 7.61
N GLU A 100 4.80 -10.73 6.75
CA GLU A 100 3.78 -11.72 6.47
C GLU A 100 4.34 -12.99 5.90
N SER A 101 5.37 -12.88 5.07
CA SER A 101 5.96 -14.08 4.52
C SER A 101 6.63 -14.91 5.61
N GLU A 102 7.20 -14.26 6.60
CA GLU A 102 7.72 -14.98 7.75
C GLU A 102 6.60 -15.53 8.59
N GLY A 103 5.47 -14.88 8.54
CA GLY A 103 4.32 -15.38 9.26
C GLY A 103 3.99 -16.81 8.90
N ALA A 104 4.32 -17.20 7.68
CA ALA A 104 4.08 -18.55 7.24
C ALA A 104 4.86 -19.58 8.05
N THR A 105 5.90 -19.17 8.71
CA THR A 105 6.71 -20.07 9.51
C THR A 105 6.27 -20.14 10.94
N ARG A 106 5.33 -19.33 11.33
CA ARG A 106 4.88 -19.35 12.71
C ARG A 106 4.13 -20.61 13.01
N PRO A 107 4.23 -21.06 14.23
CA PRO A 107 3.48 -22.22 14.65
C PRO A 107 2.00 -22.01 14.57
#